data_a77358dfce5c7b68ddb0ed23c848e63c
#
_entry.id   a77358dfce5c7b68ddb0ed23c848e63c
#
_cell.length_a   1.000
_cell.length_b   1.000
_cell.length_c   1.000
_cell.angle_alpha   90.00
_cell.angle_beta   90.00
_cell.angle_gamma   90.00
#
_symmetry.space_group_name_H-M   'P 1'
#
loop_
_entity.id
_entity.type
_entity.pdbx_description
1 polymer ?
#
loop_
_entity_poly.entity_id
_entity_poly.type
_entity_poly.pdbx_seq_one_letter_code
_entity_poly.pdbx_strand_id
1 'polypeptide(L)'
;MNPTMSLPVLAIVLFCIGLLTLILKKNTISMLIGLELMLNSANLNLMAFSSYRTDTDGQLLILFILIVAVCEAAVGLAIALRVYKYYHTSVPDDINELKEQSS
;
A
#
# COMPACT_ATOMS: atom_id res chain seq x y z
N MET A 1 2.09 27.00 -5.23
CA MET A 1 3.10 26.07 -4.71
C MET A 1 3.74 25.32 -5.87
N ASN A 2 5.06 25.30 -5.94
CA ASN A 2 5.76 24.59 -7.01
C ASN A 2 5.51 23.08 -6.91
N PRO A 3 5.30 22.39 -8.04
CA PRO A 3 5.12 20.92 -8.01
C PRO A 3 6.25 20.19 -7.32
N THR A 4 7.48 20.71 -7.42
CA THR A 4 8.66 20.15 -6.77
C THR A 4 8.60 20.18 -5.23
N MET A 5 7.84 21.10 -4.67
CA MET A 5 7.64 21.19 -3.22
C MET A 5 6.34 20.55 -2.76
N SER A 6 5.30 20.60 -3.59
CA SER A 6 4.00 20.05 -3.24
C SER A 6 3.97 18.51 -3.25
N LEU A 7 4.70 17.88 -4.15
CA LEU A 7 4.73 16.42 -4.25
C LEU A 7 5.31 15.73 -3.00
N PRO A 8 6.47 16.15 -2.47
CA PRO A 8 7.00 15.57 -1.23
C PRO A 8 6.08 15.77 -0.02
N VAL A 9 5.43 16.93 0.09
CA VAL A 9 4.48 17.21 1.16
C VAL A 9 3.29 16.27 1.08
N LEU A 10 2.73 16.11 -0.13
CA LEU A 10 1.64 15.17 -0.36
C LEU A 10 2.07 13.74 -0.05
N ALA A 11 3.28 13.35 -0.43
CA ALA A 11 3.84 12.03 -0.14
C ALA A 11 3.90 11.78 1.37
N ILE A 12 4.37 12.74 2.15
CA ILE A 12 4.43 12.61 3.61
C ILE A 12 3.02 12.42 4.20
N VAL A 13 2.06 13.20 3.74
CA VAL A 13 0.67 13.09 4.21
C VAL A 13 0.11 11.69 3.89
N LEU A 14 0.27 11.23 2.65
CA LEU A 14 -0.19 9.90 2.25
C LEU A 14 0.50 8.78 3.04
N PHE A 15 1.80 8.90 3.26
CA PHE A 15 2.54 7.93 4.06
C PHE A 15 2.00 7.86 5.49
N CYS A 16 1.78 9.01 6.12
CA CYS A 16 1.23 9.07 7.48
C CYS A 16 -0.18 8.46 7.55
N ILE A 17 -1.03 8.76 6.59
CA ILE A 17 -2.39 8.18 6.52
C ILE A 17 -2.31 6.66 6.35
N GLY A 18 -1.46 6.19 5.45
CA GLY A 18 -1.24 4.76 5.23
C GLY A 18 -0.75 4.05 6.48
N LEU A 19 0.25 4.64 7.14
CA LEU A 19 0.82 4.09 8.37
C LEU A 19 -0.23 4.04 9.50
N LEU A 20 -1.00 5.11 9.67
CA LEU A 20 -2.07 5.15 10.66
C LEU A 20 -3.14 4.08 10.37
N THR A 21 -3.52 3.93 9.11
CA THR A 21 -4.47 2.90 8.70
C THR A 21 -3.93 1.51 9.05
N LEU A 22 -2.67 1.25 8.78
CA LEU A 22 -2.03 -0.03 9.06
C LEU A 22 -2.02 -0.35 10.57
N ILE A 23 -1.75 0.67 11.39
CA ILE A 23 -1.65 0.50 12.85
C ILE A 23 -3.04 0.39 13.50
N LEU A 24 -4.00 1.22 13.07
CA LEU A 24 -5.29 1.36 13.74
C LEU A 24 -6.33 0.35 13.26
N LYS A 25 -6.27 -0.07 12.00
CA LYS A 25 -7.26 -0.98 11.43
C LYS A 25 -6.83 -2.44 11.62
N LYS A 26 -7.79 -3.28 11.97
CA LYS A 26 -7.57 -4.72 12.14
C LYS A 26 -8.03 -5.54 10.94
N ASN A 27 -8.76 -4.93 10.03
CA ASN A 27 -9.28 -5.57 8.83
C ASN A 27 -8.17 -5.69 7.78
N THR A 28 -8.00 -6.87 7.21
CA THR A 28 -6.96 -7.15 6.20
C THR A 28 -7.07 -6.25 4.98
N ILE A 29 -8.27 -5.96 4.50
CA ILE A 29 -8.49 -5.08 3.34
C ILE A 29 -8.04 -3.66 3.66
N SER A 30 -8.35 -3.16 4.85
CA SER A 30 -7.90 -1.84 5.30
C SER A 30 -6.38 -1.78 5.45
N MET A 31 -5.76 -2.86 5.91
CA MET A 31 -4.30 -2.97 6.00
C MET A 31 -3.66 -2.92 4.60
N LEU A 32 -4.26 -3.60 3.62
CA LEU A 32 -3.80 -3.53 2.22
C LEU A 32 -3.90 -2.11 1.67
N ILE A 33 -5.00 -1.42 1.94
CA ILE A 33 -5.17 -0.01 1.52
C ILE A 33 -4.09 0.86 2.16
N GLY A 34 -3.79 0.66 3.43
CA GLY A 34 -2.73 1.38 4.13
C GLY A 34 -1.36 1.17 3.48
N LEU A 35 -1.02 -0.08 3.17
CA LEU A 35 0.22 -0.42 2.46
C LEU A 35 0.29 0.24 1.09
N GLU A 36 -0.80 0.22 0.34
CA GLU A 36 -0.87 0.86 -0.98
C GLU A 36 -0.66 2.37 -0.90
N LEU A 37 -1.24 3.02 0.10
CA LEU A 37 -1.01 4.45 0.33
C LEU A 37 0.47 4.74 0.63
N MET A 38 1.12 3.88 1.41
CA MET A 38 2.55 4.02 1.71
C MET A 38 3.40 3.83 0.46
N LEU A 39 3.10 2.83 -0.37
CA LEU A 39 3.81 2.58 -1.63
C LEU A 39 3.60 3.74 -2.62
N ASN A 40 2.39 4.25 -2.73
CA ASN A 40 2.09 5.40 -3.58
C ASN A 40 2.82 6.67 -3.12
N SER A 41 2.98 6.82 -1.81
CA SER A 41 3.76 7.94 -1.26
C SER A 41 5.22 7.87 -1.69
N ALA A 42 5.82 6.68 -1.67
CA ALA A 42 7.17 6.46 -2.16
C ALA A 42 7.29 6.79 -3.66
N ASN A 43 6.30 6.40 -4.45
CA ASN A 43 6.23 6.73 -5.88
C ASN A 43 6.16 8.25 -6.12
N LEU A 44 5.39 8.97 -5.32
CA LEU A 44 5.32 10.43 -5.41
C LEU A 44 6.66 11.08 -5.09
N ASN A 45 7.38 10.56 -4.09
CA ASN A 45 8.72 11.05 -3.79
C ASN A 45 9.70 10.80 -4.93
N LEU A 46 9.69 9.61 -5.52
CA LEU A 46 10.52 9.30 -6.68
C LEU A 46 10.19 10.23 -7.86
N MET A 47 8.91 10.51 -8.09
CA MET A 47 8.48 11.45 -9.12
C MET A 47 9.01 12.86 -8.84
N ALA A 48 8.96 13.30 -7.59
CA ALA A 48 9.51 14.60 -7.20
C ALA A 48 11.01 14.68 -7.48
N PHE A 49 11.76 13.64 -7.09
CA PHE A 49 13.21 13.58 -7.37
C PHE A 49 13.51 13.53 -8.87
N SER A 50 12.74 12.77 -9.65
CA SER A 50 12.96 12.68 -11.10
C SER A 50 12.67 13.99 -11.81
N SER A 51 11.84 14.87 -11.26
CA SER A 51 11.56 16.19 -11.85
C SER A 51 12.74 17.15 -11.79
N TYR A 52 13.73 16.90 -10.92
CA TYR A 52 14.97 17.66 -10.87
C TYR A 52 16.00 17.19 -11.93
N ARG A 53 15.77 16.02 -12.50
CA ARG A 53 16.62 15.44 -13.54
C ARG A 53 15.87 15.42 -14.86
N THR A 54 16.60 15.59 -15.92
CA THR A 54 16.06 15.55 -17.29
C THR A 54 16.12 14.16 -17.90
N ASP A 55 16.58 13.16 -17.14
CA ASP A 55 16.68 11.78 -17.61
C ASP A 55 15.33 11.05 -17.51
N THR A 56 15.15 10.06 -18.36
CA THR A 56 13.94 9.23 -18.41
C THR A 56 14.02 8.01 -17.49
N ASP A 57 15.18 7.72 -16.93
CA ASP A 57 15.42 6.52 -16.13
C ASP A 57 14.57 6.53 -14.85
N GLY A 58 14.44 7.69 -14.21
CA GLY A 58 13.60 7.84 -13.04
C GLY A 58 12.12 7.60 -13.34
N GLN A 59 11.64 8.04 -14.50
CA GLN A 59 10.25 7.82 -14.93
C GLN A 59 9.98 6.36 -15.23
N LEU A 60 10.91 5.66 -15.88
CA LEU A 60 10.81 4.23 -16.14
C LEU A 60 10.78 3.44 -14.84
N LEU A 61 11.60 3.81 -13.86
CA LEU A 61 11.63 3.17 -12.55
C LEU A 61 10.29 3.35 -11.83
N ILE A 62 9.71 4.56 -11.85
CA ILE A 62 8.41 4.84 -11.25
C ILE A 62 7.32 3.97 -11.89
N LEU A 63 7.31 3.90 -13.23
CA LEU A 63 6.35 3.08 -13.95
C LEU A 63 6.47 1.60 -13.55
N PHE A 64 7.70 1.10 -13.47
CA PHE A 64 7.95 -0.28 -13.04
C PHE A 64 7.46 -0.54 -11.62
N ILE A 65 7.79 0.34 -10.67
CA ILE A 65 7.35 0.22 -9.27
C ILE A 65 5.83 0.29 -9.18
N LEU A 66 5.19 1.15 -9.97
CA LEU A 66 3.74 1.27 -10.00
C LEU A 66 3.08 -0.03 -10.48
N ILE A 67 3.61 -0.65 -11.54
CA ILE A 67 3.11 -1.92 -12.05
C ILE A 67 3.25 -3.01 -10.98
N VAL A 68 4.40 -3.10 -10.32
CA VAL A 68 4.63 -4.06 -9.23
C VAL A 68 3.64 -3.82 -8.09
N ALA A 69 3.43 -2.57 -7.68
CA ALA A 69 2.49 -2.22 -6.62
C ALA A 69 1.06 -2.63 -6.95
N VAL A 70 0.62 -2.41 -8.18
CA VAL A 70 -0.72 -2.83 -8.64
C VAL A 70 -0.85 -4.35 -8.62
N CYS A 71 0.17 -5.07 -9.07
CA CYS A 71 0.17 -6.54 -9.03
C CYS A 71 0.13 -7.06 -7.59
N GLU A 72 0.89 -6.47 -6.68
CA GLU A 72 0.87 -6.83 -5.27
C GLU A 72 -0.49 -6.58 -4.63
N ALA A 73 -1.13 -5.46 -4.95
CA ALA A 73 -2.47 -5.14 -4.47
C ALA A 73 -3.50 -6.16 -4.97
N ALA A 74 -3.44 -6.52 -6.24
CA ALA A 74 -4.34 -7.51 -6.84
C ALA A 74 -4.18 -8.88 -6.17
N VAL A 75 -2.95 -9.34 -6.00
CA VAL A 75 -2.65 -10.63 -5.34
C VAL A 75 -3.07 -10.59 -3.87
N GLY A 76 -2.71 -9.53 -3.17
CA GLY A 76 -3.06 -9.36 -1.75
C GLY A 76 -4.57 -9.33 -1.53
N LEU A 77 -5.30 -8.61 -2.39
CA LEU A 77 -6.76 -8.57 -2.31
C LEU A 77 -7.38 -9.94 -2.60
N ALA A 78 -6.86 -10.66 -3.60
CA ALA A 78 -7.32 -12.01 -3.91
C ALA A 78 -7.12 -12.96 -2.73
N ILE A 79 -5.96 -12.90 -2.06
CA ILE A 79 -5.67 -13.68 -0.85
C ILE A 79 -6.63 -13.29 0.27
N ALA A 80 -6.83 -12.00 0.51
CA ALA A 80 -7.72 -11.51 1.57
C ALA A 80 -9.16 -11.97 1.36
N LEU A 81 -9.66 -11.90 0.14
CA LEU A 81 -11.00 -12.38 -0.20
C LEU A 81 -11.12 -13.90 -0.03
N ARG A 82 -10.08 -14.64 -0.42
CA ARG A 82 -10.04 -16.10 -0.27
C ARG A 82 -10.06 -16.49 1.21
N VAL A 83 -9.27 -15.84 2.03
CA VAL A 83 -9.22 -16.06 3.46
C VAL A 83 -10.57 -15.71 4.11
N TYR A 84 -11.16 -14.59 3.75
CA TYR A 84 -12.48 -14.20 4.23
C TYR A 84 -13.54 -15.24 3.87
N LYS A 85 -13.54 -15.72 2.63
CA LYS A 85 -14.50 -16.73 2.18
C LYS A 85 -14.35 -18.06 2.93
N TYR A 86 -13.12 -18.43 3.28
CA TYR A 86 -12.83 -19.68 3.97
C TYR A 86 -13.15 -19.60 5.47
N TYR A 87 -12.73 -18.51 6.13
CA TYR A 87 -12.86 -18.36 7.59
C TYR A 87 -14.03 -17.47 8.01
N HIS A 88 -14.73 -16.83 7.08
CA HIS A 88 -15.79 -15.87 7.33
C HIS A 88 -15.39 -14.67 8.18
N THR A 89 -14.09 -14.35 8.19
CA THR A 89 -13.55 -13.18 8.86
C THR A 89 -12.35 -12.61 8.09
N SER A 90 -12.19 -11.29 8.14
CA SER A 90 -11.03 -10.58 7.60
C SER A 90 -10.08 -10.10 8.70
N VAL A 91 -10.34 -10.44 9.96
CA VAL A 91 -9.52 -10.06 11.11
C VAL A 91 -8.54 -11.21 11.42
N PRO A 92 -7.21 -10.98 11.30
CA PRO A 92 -6.21 -12.04 11.49
C PRO A 92 -6.26 -12.72 12.85
N ASP A 93 -6.58 -11.99 13.91
CA ASP A 93 -6.69 -12.53 15.25
C ASP A 93 -7.82 -13.57 15.37
N ASP A 94 -8.96 -13.32 14.71
CA ASP A 94 -10.09 -14.25 14.67
C ASP A 94 -9.75 -15.53 13.91
N ILE A 95 -8.91 -15.44 12.87
CA ILE A 95 -8.43 -16.60 12.11
C ILE A 95 -7.59 -17.51 13.01
N ASN A 96 -6.73 -16.95 13.85
CA ASN A 96 -5.93 -17.71 14.79
C ASN A 96 -6.80 -18.48 15.80
N GLU A 97 -7.86 -17.87 16.32
CA GLU A 97 -8.82 -18.52 17.21
C GLU A 97 -9.52 -19.69 16.53
N LEU A 98 -9.95 -19.52 15.28
CA LEU A 98 -10.58 -20.59 14.50
C LEU A 98 -9.64 -21.76 14.26
N LYS A 99 -8.35 -21.51 14.02
CA LYS A 99 -7.33 -22.55 13.88
C LYS A 99 -7.13 -23.32 15.17
N GLU A 100 -7.11 -22.66 16.31
CA GLU A 100 -6.98 -23.29 17.62
C GLU A 100 -8.18 -24.19 17.92
N GLN A 101 -9.38 -23.78 17.57
CA GLN A 101 -10.60 -24.57 17.76
C GLN A 101 -10.64 -25.81 16.86
N SER A 102 -10.02 -25.78 15.69
CA SER A 102 -10.02 -26.90 14.73
C SER A 102 -8.92 -27.93 14.99
N SER A 103 -7.98 -27.61 15.86
CA SER A 103 -6.90 -28.54 16.29
C SER A 103 -7.25 -29.20 17.64
#